data_7c22dea8224005678907c5d605674329
#
_entry.id   7c22dea8224005678907c5d605674329
#
_cell.length_a   1.000
_cell.length_b   1.000
_cell.length_c   1.000
_cell.angle_alpha   90.00
_cell.angle_beta   90.00
_cell.angle_gamma   90.00
#
_symmetry.space_group_name_H-M   'P 1'
#
loop_
_entity.id
_entity.type
_entity.pdbx_description
1 polymer ?
#
loop_
_entity_poly.entity_id
_entity_poly.type
_entity_poly.pdbx_seq_one_letter_code
_entity_poly.pdbx_strand_id
1 'polypeptide(L)'
;MKQVWKFTAAAAAVLCFAGGALAADRVMDADIVIVGAGAGGMTAGAAAVDNGLKTIVLEKNAVVGGGGNYMEGTFAVGSTLQKADNIGINPERQFKRVMDFHHWRINAKALNHWLKQTGPTMDWLADHNIHFEAVKTAFIDGTRTWHMYKGGHGTVLIQEFTKQIKAKGGQILTSTPATELIIDNGIVKGVRARTADGSTLTINAPATIIATGGFSGNK
;
A
#
# COMPACT_ATOMS: atom_id res chain seq x y z
N MET A 1 -82.74 -13.98 -21.33
CA MET A 1 -81.98 -12.72 -21.34
C MET A 1 -80.64 -12.98 -20.61
N LYS A 2 -79.52 -13.10 -21.34
CA LYS A 2 -78.15 -13.33 -20.84
C LYS A 2 -77.41 -12.00 -20.92
N GLN A 3 -77.04 -11.42 -19.77
CA GLN A 3 -76.31 -10.18 -19.66
C GLN A 3 -74.82 -10.51 -19.68
N VAL A 4 -74.09 -10.07 -20.75
CA VAL A 4 -72.68 -10.26 -20.91
C VAL A 4 -71.98 -9.04 -20.37
N TRP A 5 -71.19 -9.22 -19.31
CA TRP A 5 -70.36 -8.18 -18.75
C TRP A 5 -69.02 -8.14 -19.51
N LYS A 6 -68.72 -7.01 -20.13
CA LYS A 6 -67.42 -6.74 -20.75
C LYS A 6 -66.53 -6.09 -19.72
N PHE A 7 -65.47 -6.81 -19.30
CA PHE A 7 -64.37 -6.24 -18.54
C PHE A 7 -63.35 -5.62 -19.51
N THR A 8 -63.26 -4.30 -19.49
CA THR A 8 -62.14 -3.59 -20.11
C THR A 8 -61.02 -3.54 -19.13
N ALA A 9 -59.94 -4.30 -19.39
CA ALA A 9 -58.70 -4.24 -18.65
C ALA A 9 -57.88 -3.04 -19.15
N ALA A 10 -57.78 -1.98 -18.33
CA ALA A 10 -56.85 -0.89 -18.56
C ALA A 10 -55.48 -1.32 -18.05
N ALA A 11 -54.55 -1.63 -18.96
CA ALA A 11 -53.15 -1.86 -18.61
C ALA A 11 -52.46 -0.53 -18.37
N ALA A 12 -52.24 -0.18 -17.11
CA ALA A 12 -51.38 0.93 -16.74
C ALA A 12 -49.91 0.48 -16.87
N ALA A 13 -49.24 0.95 -17.91
CA ALA A 13 -47.79 0.76 -18.05
C ALA A 13 -47.08 1.69 -17.04
N VAL A 14 -46.59 1.15 -15.96
CA VAL A 14 -45.68 1.85 -15.05
C VAL A 14 -44.31 1.88 -15.70
N LEU A 15 -43.96 2.99 -16.33
CA LEU A 15 -42.60 3.30 -16.78
C LEU A 15 -41.78 3.61 -15.54
N CYS A 16 -41.08 2.60 -14.99
CA CYS A 16 -40.02 2.82 -14.05
C CYS A 16 -38.84 3.45 -14.80
N PHE A 17 -38.78 4.78 -14.76
CA PHE A 17 -37.51 5.47 -15.02
C PHE A 17 -36.56 5.11 -13.89
N ALA A 18 -35.69 4.13 -14.11
CA ALA A 18 -34.48 3.97 -13.33
C ALA A 18 -33.57 5.17 -13.68
N GLY A 19 -33.86 6.30 -13.07
CA GLY A 19 -32.93 7.42 -13.07
C GLY A 19 -31.69 6.97 -12.34
N GLY A 20 -30.67 6.55 -13.09
CA GLY A 20 -29.32 6.39 -12.54
C GLY A 20 -28.92 7.76 -12.00
N ALA A 21 -28.93 7.92 -10.68
CA ALA A 21 -28.33 9.08 -10.06
C ALA A 21 -26.87 9.10 -10.53
N LEU A 22 -26.49 10.09 -11.34
CA LEU A 22 -25.10 10.34 -11.67
C LEU A 22 -24.40 10.57 -10.33
N ALA A 23 -23.50 9.66 -9.97
CA ALA A 23 -22.73 9.80 -8.76
C ALA A 23 -21.93 11.10 -8.85
N ALA A 24 -22.14 11.99 -7.88
CA ALA A 24 -21.52 13.31 -7.89
C ALA A 24 -20.01 13.20 -7.65
N ASP A 25 -19.25 13.97 -8.39
CA ASP A 25 -17.82 14.11 -8.17
C ASP A 25 -17.54 14.56 -6.73
N ARG A 26 -16.55 13.95 -6.11
CA ARG A 26 -16.18 14.18 -4.71
C ARG A 26 -14.80 14.81 -4.62
N VAL A 27 -14.64 15.73 -3.67
CA VAL A 27 -13.35 16.36 -3.38
C VAL A 27 -12.97 16.09 -1.93
N MET A 28 -11.72 15.72 -1.70
CA MET A 28 -11.13 15.53 -0.37
C MET A 28 -9.79 16.26 -0.31
N ASP A 29 -9.42 16.72 0.90
CA ASP A 29 -8.14 17.32 1.17
C ASP A 29 -7.36 16.44 2.15
N ALA A 30 -6.05 16.34 1.93
CA ALA A 30 -5.11 15.62 2.79
C ALA A 30 -3.76 16.35 2.82
N ASP A 31 -2.93 16.05 3.82
CA ASP A 31 -1.52 16.48 3.82
C ASP A 31 -0.70 15.60 2.90
N ILE A 32 -1.07 14.32 2.81
CA ILE A 32 -0.41 13.35 1.95
C ILE A 32 -1.41 12.33 1.39
N VAL A 33 -1.28 12.05 0.10
CA VAL A 33 -1.97 10.94 -0.56
C VAL A 33 -0.96 9.86 -0.98
N ILE A 34 -1.29 8.61 -0.72
CA ILE A 34 -0.45 7.45 -1.02
C ILE A 34 -1.19 6.56 -2.00
N VAL A 35 -0.58 6.29 -3.16
CA VAL A 35 -1.17 5.48 -4.22
C VAL A 35 -0.62 4.06 -4.15
N GLY A 36 -1.47 3.14 -3.74
CA GLY A 36 -1.19 1.71 -3.52
C GLY A 36 -1.08 1.35 -2.05
N ALA A 37 -1.88 0.37 -1.60
CA ALA A 37 -1.90 -0.15 -0.23
C ALA A 37 -1.16 -1.50 -0.10
N GLY A 38 -0.05 -1.66 -0.81
CA GLY A 38 0.92 -2.74 -0.62
C GLY A 38 1.83 -2.46 0.58
N ALA A 39 2.85 -3.30 0.82
CA ALA A 39 3.76 -3.14 1.95
C ALA A 39 4.36 -1.74 2.03
N GLY A 40 4.89 -1.20 0.91
CA GLY A 40 5.47 0.14 0.88
C GLY A 40 4.47 1.24 1.20
N GLY A 41 3.27 1.18 0.61
CA GLY A 41 2.22 2.19 0.85
C GLY A 41 1.66 2.14 2.26
N MET A 42 1.45 0.95 2.82
CA MET A 42 0.98 0.80 4.20
C MET A 42 2.02 1.27 5.21
N THR A 43 3.30 0.97 4.98
CA THR A 43 4.41 1.47 5.81
C THR A 43 4.51 3.00 5.74
N ALA A 44 4.42 3.57 4.52
CA ALA A 44 4.40 5.02 4.34
C ALA A 44 3.19 5.67 5.03
N GLY A 45 2.01 5.04 4.95
CA GLY A 45 0.79 5.50 5.62
C GLY A 45 0.92 5.50 7.14
N ALA A 46 1.49 4.43 7.72
CA ALA A 46 1.74 4.36 9.16
C ALA A 46 2.72 5.48 9.60
N ALA A 47 3.83 5.63 8.88
CA ALA A 47 4.79 6.70 9.18
C ALA A 47 4.16 8.10 9.03
N ALA A 48 3.27 8.32 8.06
CA ALA A 48 2.60 9.60 7.86
C ALA A 48 1.67 9.94 9.02
N VAL A 49 0.83 8.99 9.45
CA VAL A 49 -0.08 9.24 10.59
C VAL A 49 0.67 9.35 11.91
N ASP A 50 1.84 8.71 12.06
CA ASP A 50 2.72 8.85 13.23
C ASP A 50 3.26 10.29 13.36
N ASN A 51 3.48 10.94 12.23
CA ASN A 51 3.87 12.36 12.16
C ASN A 51 2.67 13.32 12.19
N GLY A 52 1.46 12.84 12.49
CA GLY A 52 0.26 13.65 12.62
C GLY A 52 -0.32 14.15 11.29
N LEU A 53 0.11 13.60 10.15
CA LEU A 53 -0.36 14.02 8.84
C LEU A 53 -1.74 13.45 8.53
N LYS A 54 -2.65 14.29 8.01
CA LYS A 54 -3.91 13.85 7.42
C LYS A 54 -3.63 13.01 6.17
N THR A 55 -3.78 11.70 6.30
CA THR A 55 -3.30 10.71 5.34
C THR A 55 -4.45 10.00 4.64
N ILE A 56 -4.38 9.89 3.31
CA ILE A 56 -5.28 9.07 2.49
C ILE A 56 -4.44 8.06 1.71
N VAL A 57 -4.77 6.78 1.85
CA VAL A 57 -4.17 5.67 1.08
C VAL A 57 -5.19 5.16 0.09
N LEU A 58 -4.83 5.09 -1.18
CA LEU A 58 -5.66 4.56 -2.26
C LEU A 58 -5.23 3.14 -2.64
N GLU A 59 -6.22 2.24 -2.81
CA GLU A 59 -6.01 0.90 -3.31
C GLU A 59 -7.02 0.58 -4.42
N LYS A 60 -6.52 0.10 -5.56
CA LYS A 60 -7.37 -0.26 -6.71
C LYS A 60 -8.23 -1.51 -6.47
N ASN A 61 -7.73 -2.45 -5.68
CA ASN A 61 -8.43 -3.68 -5.34
C ASN A 61 -9.36 -3.48 -4.14
N ALA A 62 -10.27 -4.43 -3.94
CA ALA A 62 -11.16 -4.45 -2.77
C ALA A 62 -10.42 -4.76 -1.46
N VAL A 63 -9.21 -5.31 -1.53
CA VAL A 63 -8.38 -5.74 -0.39
C VAL A 63 -7.01 -5.08 -0.46
N VAL A 64 -6.51 -4.67 0.70
CA VAL A 64 -5.17 -4.11 0.87
C VAL A 64 -4.09 -5.21 0.89
N GLY A 65 -2.84 -4.81 0.70
CA GLY A 65 -1.65 -5.65 0.89
C GLY A 65 -0.95 -6.04 -0.41
N GLY A 66 -1.69 -6.29 -1.49
CA GLY A 66 -1.07 -6.69 -2.76
C GLY A 66 -0.03 -7.80 -2.58
N GLY A 67 1.15 -7.65 -3.21
CA GLY A 67 2.29 -8.57 -3.03
C GLY A 67 2.84 -8.62 -1.60
N GLY A 68 2.58 -7.59 -0.79
CA GLY A 68 2.98 -7.54 0.62
C GLY A 68 2.39 -8.65 1.47
N ASN A 69 1.20 -9.14 1.13
CA ASN A 69 0.56 -10.25 1.85
C ASN A 69 1.32 -11.58 1.76
N TYR A 70 2.16 -11.73 0.75
CA TYR A 70 2.88 -12.99 0.46
C TYR A 70 4.35 -12.96 0.88
N MET A 71 4.82 -11.86 1.48
CA MET A 71 6.20 -11.77 1.95
C MET A 71 6.41 -12.71 3.13
N GLU A 72 7.38 -13.62 3.03
CA GLU A 72 7.77 -14.51 4.13
C GLU A 72 8.66 -13.82 5.15
N GLY A 73 9.39 -12.83 4.71
CA GLY A 73 10.34 -12.08 5.53
C GLY A 73 10.84 -10.83 4.79
N THR A 74 11.80 -10.18 5.41
CA THR A 74 12.45 -9.00 4.83
C THR A 74 13.96 -9.01 5.06
N PHE A 75 14.69 -8.48 4.11
CA PHE A 75 16.14 -8.35 4.19
C PHE A 75 16.53 -7.19 5.09
N ALA A 76 17.46 -7.43 6.01
CA ALA A 76 18.10 -6.35 6.75
C ALA A 76 19.52 -6.69 7.22
N VAL A 77 20.27 -5.63 7.51
CA VAL A 77 21.64 -5.66 8.04
C VAL A 77 21.72 -4.71 9.23
N GLY A 78 22.25 -5.21 10.35
CA GLY A 78 22.50 -4.41 11.52
C GLY A 78 21.30 -4.18 12.44
N SER A 79 20.24 -4.99 12.33
CA SER A 79 19.09 -4.94 13.22
C SER A 79 19.45 -5.35 14.66
N THR A 80 18.65 -4.92 15.62
CA THR A 80 18.77 -5.34 17.02
C THR A 80 18.59 -6.85 17.19
N LEU A 81 17.71 -7.48 16.40
CA LEU A 81 17.54 -8.94 16.40
C LEU A 81 18.80 -9.67 15.95
N GLN A 82 19.48 -9.19 14.90
CA GLN A 82 20.77 -9.79 14.48
C GLN A 82 21.83 -9.67 15.57
N LYS A 83 21.91 -8.53 16.25
CA LYS A 83 22.86 -8.34 17.36
C LYS A 83 22.56 -9.26 18.53
N ALA A 84 21.28 -9.45 18.89
CA ALA A 84 20.85 -10.36 19.95
C ALA A 84 21.20 -11.82 19.64
N ASP A 85 21.11 -12.23 18.37
CA ASP A 85 21.47 -13.56 17.88
C ASP A 85 22.98 -13.73 17.59
N ASN A 86 23.81 -12.77 17.95
CA ASN A 86 25.25 -12.74 17.64
C ASN A 86 25.58 -12.88 16.14
N ILE A 87 24.70 -12.36 15.29
CA ILE A 87 24.89 -12.35 13.84
C ILE A 87 25.66 -11.07 13.46
N GLY A 88 26.98 -11.19 13.33
CA GLY A 88 27.84 -10.11 12.87
C GLY A 88 27.81 -10.01 11.33
N ILE A 89 27.20 -8.94 10.82
CA ILE A 89 27.24 -8.65 9.38
C ILE A 89 27.92 -7.29 9.19
N ASN A 90 29.00 -7.31 8.40
CA ASN A 90 29.66 -6.08 7.98
C ASN A 90 28.89 -5.45 6.81
N PRO A 91 28.30 -4.24 6.95
CA PRO A 91 27.54 -3.57 5.89
C PRO A 91 28.36 -3.31 4.63
N GLU A 92 29.67 -3.03 4.76
CA GLU A 92 30.55 -2.77 3.60
C GLU A 92 30.79 -4.04 2.80
N ARG A 93 31.03 -5.17 3.49
CA ARG A 93 31.13 -6.48 2.85
C ARG A 93 29.84 -6.84 2.14
N GLN A 94 28.69 -6.57 2.76
CA GLN A 94 27.38 -6.82 2.17
C GLN A 94 27.14 -5.91 0.95
N PHE A 95 27.53 -4.65 1.03
CA PHE A 95 27.47 -3.72 -0.11
C PHE A 95 28.27 -4.25 -1.30
N LYS A 96 29.56 -4.56 -1.06
CA LYS A 96 30.42 -5.10 -2.13
C LYS A 96 29.80 -6.34 -2.78
N ARG A 97 29.27 -7.24 -1.98
CA ARG A 97 28.66 -8.48 -2.43
C ARG A 97 27.44 -8.25 -3.33
N VAL A 98 26.52 -7.37 -2.92
CA VAL A 98 25.36 -7.04 -3.75
C VAL A 98 25.80 -6.35 -5.04
N MET A 99 26.80 -5.48 -4.98
CA MET A 99 27.38 -4.86 -6.17
C MET A 99 28.02 -5.89 -7.12
N ASP A 100 28.78 -6.84 -6.58
CA ASP A 100 29.41 -7.92 -7.37
C ASP A 100 28.33 -8.82 -8.03
N PHE A 101 27.29 -9.19 -7.29
CA PHE A 101 26.17 -9.98 -7.82
C PHE A 101 25.47 -9.29 -9.00
N HIS A 102 25.32 -7.99 -8.94
CA HIS A 102 24.76 -7.19 -10.02
C HIS A 102 25.79 -6.66 -11.02
N HIS A 103 27.01 -7.21 -11.01
CA HIS A 103 28.09 -6.80 -11.92
C HIS A 103 28.35 -5.29 -11.93
N TRP A 104 28.18 -4.63 -10.78
CA TRP A 104 28.34 -3.18 -10.60
C TRP A 104 27.42 -2.30 -11.50
N ARG A 105 26.30 -2.85 -11.97
CA ARG A 105 25.35 -2.19 -12.88
C ARG A 105 24.13 -1.58 -12.17
N ILE A 106 24.15 -1.52 -10.87
CA ILE A 106 23.08 -0.90 -10.07
C ILE A 106 23.54 0.40 -9.44
N ASN A 107 22.57 1.20 -8.96
CA ASN A 107 22.88 2.47 -8.33
C ASN A 107 23.54 2.24 -6.95
N ALA A 108 24.87 2.38 -6.90
CA ALA A 108 25.68 2.17 -5.69
C ALA A 108 25.28 3.13 -4.55
N LYS A 109 24.93 4.39 -4.84
CA LYS A 109 24.52 5.37 -3.84
C LYS A 109 23.18 4.96 -3.20
N ALA A 110 22.22 4.54 -4.00
CA ALA A 110 20.93 4.06 -3.53
C ALA A 110 21.09 2.78 -2.68
N LEU A 111 21.89 1.81 -3.15
CA LEU A 111 22.17 0.58 -2.40
C LEU A 111 22.83 0.86 -1.05
N ASN A 112 23.85 1.73 -1.00
CA ASN A 112 24.53 2.07 0.26
C ASN A 112 23.58 2.74 1.25
N HIS A 113 22.75 3.67 0.78
CA HIS A 113 21.73 4.30 1.62
C HIS A 113 20.73 3.27 2.14
N TRP A 114 20.19 2.42 1.27
CA TRP A 114 19.25 1.37 1.63
C TRP A 114 19.83 0.42 2.69
N LEU A 115 21.04 -0.11 2.49
CA LEU A 115 21.68 -1.02 3.46
C LEU A 115 21.81 -0.39 4.85
N LYS A 116 22.16 0.90 4.92
CA LYS A 116 22.26 1.63 6.19
C LYS A 116 20.92 1.81 6.90
N GLN A 117 19.83 1.84 6.15
CA GLN A 117 18.49 2.05 6.71
C GLN A 117 17.78 0.74 7.08
N THR A 118 18.20 -0.41 6.54
CA THR A 118 17.48 -1.68 6.75
C THR A 118 17.40 -2.08 8.22
N GLY A 119 18.50 -2.01 8.98
CA GLY A 119 18.52 -2.32 10.41
C GLY A 119 17.60 -1.42 11.23
N PRO A 120 17.78 -0.09 11.18
CA PRO A 120 16.86 0.86 11.83
C PRO A 120 15.39 0.67 11.42
N THR A 121 15.12 0.32 10.17
CA THR A 121 13.74 0.04 9.71
C THR A 121 13.17 -1.20 10.40
N MET A 122 13.97 -2.25 10.62
CA MET A 122 13.52 -3.44 11.35
C MET A 122 13.18 -3.12 12.80
N ASP A 123 13.99 -2.28 13.44
CA ASP A 123 13.77 -1.86 14.82
C ASP A 123 12.49 -0.99 14.90
N TRP A 124 12.29 -0.06 13.95
CA TRP A 124 11.06 0.72 13.83
C TRP A 124 9.82 -0.16 13.60
N LEU A 125 9.91 -1.22 12.77
CA LEU A 125 8.81 -2.17 12.59
C LEU A 125 8.47 -2.90 13.89
N ALA A 126 9.48 -3.29 14.68
CA ALA A 126 9.28 -3.93 15.98
C ALA A 126 8.57 -3.00 16.97
N ASP A 127 8.94 -1.71 17.02
CA ASP A 127 8.28 -0.67 17.82
C ASP A 127 6.80 -0.46 17.39
N HIS A 128 6.46 -0.84 16.17
CA HIS A 128 5.09 -0.81 15.62
C HIS A 128 4.38 -2.18 15.70
N ASN A 129 4.75 -3.04 16.64
CA ASN A 129 4.17 -4.37 16.87
C ASN A 129 4.33 -5.36 15.70
N ILE A 130 5.30 -5.13 14.82
CA ILE A 130 5.62 -6.06 13.74
C ILE A 130 6.89 -6.80 14.14
N HIS A 131 6.73 -8.01 14.66
CA HIS A 131 7.80 -8.78 15.23
C HIS A 131 8.32 -9.84 14.27
N PHE A 132 9.57 -10.23 14.49
CA PHE A 132 10.27 -11.25 13.71
C PHE A 132 10.69 -12.38 14.64
N GLU A 133 10.59 -13.63 14.18
CA GLU A 133 10.87 -14.82 15.00
C GLU A 133 12.26 -15.39 14.80
N ALA A 134 12.89 -15.11 13.65
CA ALA A 134 14.22 -15.61 13.34
C ALA A 134 14.88 -14.80 12.21
N VAL A 135 16.22 -14.84 12.18
CA VAL A 135 16.98 -14.36 11.03
C VAL A 135 17.59 -15.55 10.31
N LYS A 136 17.12 -15.79 9.08
CA LYS A 136 17.55 -16.93 8.24
C LYS A 136 18.48 -16.50 7.11
N THR A 137 19.06 -17.48 6.47
CA THR A 137 19.84 -17.30 5.26
C THR A 137 18.90 -17.21 4.07
N ALA A 138 18.93 -16.09 3.34
CA ALA A 138 18.15 -15.91 2.12
C ALA A 138 18.91 -16.36 0.85
N PHE A 139 20.25 -16.44 0.92
CA PHE A 139 21.11 -16.73 -0.21
C PHE A 139 22.04 -17.90 0.08
N ILE A 140 22.48 -18.59 -0.98
CA ILE A 140 23.33 -19.79 -0.95
C ILE A 140 24.63 -19.60 -0.14
N ASP A 141 25.09 -18.39 0.04
CA ASP A 141 26.35 -18.03 0.70
C ASP A 141 26.33 -18.01 2.23
N GLY A 142 25.22 -18.37 2.83
CA GLY A 142 25.12 -18.53 4.27
C GLY A 142 24.94 -17.22 5.07
N THR A 143 24.78 -16.06 4.42
CA THR A 143 24.58 -14.80 5.17
C THR A 143 23.17 -14.70 5.75
N ARG A 144 23.07 -14.60 7.08
CA ARG A 144 21.79 -14.51 7.79
C ARG A 144 21.27 -13.07 7.76
N THR A 145 20.47 -12.74 6.76
CA THR A 145 19.93 -11.40 6.52
C THR A 145 18.41 -11.38 6.39
N TRP A 146 17.76 -12.54 6.33
CA TRP A 146 16.33 -12.65 6.10
C TRP A 146 15.56 -12.76 7.41
N HIS A 147 14.88 -11.68 7.78
CA HIS A 147 14.07 -11.60 8.99
C HIS A 147 12.68 -12.17 8.71
N MET A 148 12.36 -13.29 9.33
CA MET A 148 11.08 -13.99 9.16
C MET A 148 10.01 -13.33 10.03
N TYR A 149 8.86 -12.99 9.43
CA TYR A 149 7.74 -12.46 10.19
C TYR A 149 7.23 -13.46 11.23
N LYS A 150 7.09 -13.02 12.46
CA LYS A 150 6.43 -13.80 13.51
C LYS A 150 4.92 -13.84 13.21
N GLY A 151 4.38 -15.06 13.11
CA GLY A 151 2.97 -15.27 12.78
C GLY A 151 2.70 -15.50 11.30
N GLY A 152 3.74 -15.72 10.49
CA GLY A 152 3.62 -16.26 9.13
C GLY A 152 4.16 -15.35 8.04
N HIS A 153 3.35 -14.52 7.43
CA HIS A 153 3.69 -13.75 6.23
C HIS A 153 3.53 -12.25 6.46
N GLY A 154 3.83 -11.44 5.47
CA GLY A 154 3.67 -9.99 5.50
C GLY A 154 2.25 -9.49 5.74
N THR A 155 1.26 -10.37 5.77
CA THR A 155 -0.10 -10.06 6.23
C THR A 155 -0.13 -9.44 7.62
N VAL A 156 0.78 -9.83 8.53
CA VAL A 156 0.88 -9.25 9.88
C VAL A 156 1.20 -7.75 9.81
N LEU A 157 2.12 -7.36 8.92
CA LEU A 157 2.45 -5.95 8.66
C LEU A 157 1.23 -5.20 8.10
N ILE A 158 0.57 -5.77 7.09
CA ILE A 158 -0.58 -5.14 6.44
C ILE A 158 -1.73 -4.93 7.43
N GLN A 159 -2.04 -5.93 8.24
CA GLN A 159 -3.11 -5.86 9.23
C GLN A 159 -2.79 -4.84 10.34
N GLU A 160 -1.58 -4.87 10.88
CA GLU A 160 -1.20 -3.96 11.94
C GLU A 160 -1.17 -2.50 11.46
N PHE A 161 -0.61 -2.22 10.30
CA PHE A 161 -0.62 -0.87 9.76
C PHE A 161 -2.02 -0.42 9.31
N THR A 162 -2.88 -1.32 8.84
CA THR A 162 -4.29 -1.00 8.60
C THR A 162 -4.97 -0.50 9.88
N LYS A 163 -4.74 -1.20 11.00
CA LYS A 163 -5.28 -0.83 12.31
C LYS A 163 -4.72 0.52 12.78
N GLN A 164 -3.40 0.70 12.73
CA GLN A 164 -2.73 1.93 13.19
C GLN A 164 -3.14 3.15 12.38
N ILE A 165 -3.15 3.06 11.04
CA ILE A 165 -3.58 4.15 10.16
C ILE A 165 -4.99 4.59 10.51
N LYS A 166 -5.94 3.65 10.62
CA LYS A 166 -7.34 3.96 10.98
C LYS A 166 -7.47 4.53 12.38
N ALA A 167 -6.77 3.97 13.36
CA ALA A 167 -6.81 4.44 14.75
C ALA A 167 -6.33 5.88 14.92
N LYS A 168 -5.41 6.33 14.05
CA LYS A 168 -4.87 7.71 14.02
C LYS A 168 -5.60 8.63 13.03
N GLY A 169 -6.80 8.22 12.55
CA GLY A 169 -7.65 9.05 11.68
C GLY A 169 -7.27 9.04 10.20
N GLY A 170 -6.29 8.25 9.79
CA GLY A 170 -5.97 8.06 8.37
C GLY A 170 -7.05 7.25 7.66
N GLN A 171 -7.23 7.49 6.37
CA GLN A 171 -8.22 6.83 5.54
C GLN A 171 -7.56 5.88 4.55
N ILE A 172 -8.14 4.69 4.40
CA ILE A 172 -7.73 3.70 3.39
C ILE A 172 -8.94 3.45 2.50
N LEU A 173 -8.85 3.87 1.24
CA LEU A 173 -9.92 3.76 0.26
C LEU A 173 -9.60 2.61 -0.70
N THR A 174 -10.29 1.49 -0.53
CA THR A 174 -10.21 0.33 -1.42
C THR A 174 -11.16 0.47 -2.61
N SER A 175 -11.02 -0.37 -3.64
CA SER A 175 -11.76 -0.27 -4.90
C SER A 175 -11.73 1.15 -5.50
N THR A 176 -10.61 1.85 -5.28
CA THR A 176 -10.43 3.26 -5.63
C THR A 176 -9.12 3.45 -6.41
N PRO A 177 -9.06 3.00 -7.67
CA PRO A 177 -7.90 3.17 -8.53
C PRO A 177 -7.59 4.66 -8.76
N ALA A 178 -6.35 5.07 -8.48
CA ALA A 178 -5.83 6.34 -8.93
C ALA A 178 -5.72 6.33 -10.46
N THR A 179 -6.15 7.40 -11.12
CA THR A 179 -6.20 7.50 -12.58
C THR A 179 -5.27 8.57 -13.13
N GLU A 180 -4.99 9.61 -12.35
CA GLU A 180 -4.23 10.76 -12.82
C GLU A 180 -3.55 11.49 -11.66
N LEU A 181 -2.36 12.05 -11.89
CA LEU A 181 -1.74 13.05 -11.01
C LEU A 181 -2.27 14.44 -11.37
N ILE A 182 -2.68 15.20 -10.37
CA ILE A 182 -3.04 16.61 -10.56
C ILE A 182 -1.75 17.41 -10.53
N ILE A 183 -1.40 18.00 -11.68
CA ILE A 183 -0.15 18.76 -11.82
C ILE A 183 -0.49 20.20 -12.14
N ASP A 184 0.07 21.13 -11.39
CA ASP A 184 -0.02 22.56 -11.61
C ASP A 184 1.40 23.16 -11.66
N ASN A 185 1.74 23.83 -12.77
CA ASN A 185 3.06 24.41 -13.00
C ASN A 185 4.24 23.45 -12.72
N GLY A 186 4.09 22.16 -13.09
CA GLY A 186 5.09 21.13 -12.88
C GLY A 186 5.17 20.57 -11.46
N ILE A 187 4.29 21.00 -10.56
CA ILE A 187 4.20 20.53 -9.17
C ILE A 187 2.97 19.65 -9.02
N VAL A 188 3.15 18.46 -8.44
CA VAL A 188 2.03 17.57 -8.08
C VAL A 188 1.26 18.20 -6.93
N LYS A 189 -0.06 18.35 -7.11
CA LYS A 189 -1.01 18.94 -6.15
C LYS A 189 -2.02 17.92 -5.61
N GLY A 190 -1.92 16.67 -6.02
CA GLY A 190 -2.82 15.62 -5.60
C GLY A 190 -3.06 14.57 -6.66
N VAL A 191 -4.16 13.84 -6.52
CA VAL A 191 -4.49 12.67 -7.34
C VAL A 191 -5.98 12.68 -7.68
N ARG A 192 -6.34 12.30 -8.92
CA ARG A 192 -7.68 11.86 -9.27
C ARG A 192 -7.77 10.35 -9.18
N ALA A 193 -8.89 9.87 -8.68
CA ALA A 193 -9.21 8.45 -8.56
C ALA A 193 -10.65 8.21 -9.02
N ARG A 194 -10.98 6.95 -9.30
CA ARG A 194 -12.35 6.51 -9.58
C ARG A 194 -12.87 5.71 -8.40
N THR A 195 -14.04 6.05 -7.91
CA THR A 195 -14.71 5.31 -6.85
C THR A 195 -15.43 4.07 -7.40
N ALA A 196 -15.86 3.17 -6.53
CA ALA A 196 -16.53 1.92 -6.93
C ALA A 196 -17.85 2.15 -7.67
N ASP A 197 -18.53 3.29 -7.42
CA ASP A 197 -19.76 3.71 -8.11
C ASP A 197 -19.48 4.40 -9.46
N GLY A 198 -18.21 4.55 -9.84
CA GLY A 198 -17.77 5.15 -11.11
C GLY A 198 -17.61 6.67 -11.07
N SER A 199 -17.88 7.35 -9.94
CA SER A 199 -17.65 8.78 -9.80
C SER A 199 -16.17 9.12 -9.72
N THR A 200 -15.84 10.39 -9.99
CA THR A 200 -14.49 10.92 -9.82
C THR A 200 -14.28 11.36 -8.37
N LEU A 201 -13.16 10.92 -7.79
CA LEU A 201 -12.67 11.41 -6.52
C LEU A 201 -11.40 12.24 -6.77
N THR A 202 -11.45 13.52 -6.44
CA THR A 202 -10.29 14.41 -6.45
C THR A 202 -9.73 14.50 -5.03
N ILE A 203 -8.45 14.22 -4.87
CA ILE A 203 -7.75 14.38 -3.59
C ILE A 203 -6.68 15.44 -3.77
N ASN A 204 -6.88 16.58 -3.12
CA ASN A 204 -5.87 17.63 -3.06
C ASN A 204 -4.88 17.31 -1.95
N ALA A 205 -3.60 17.26 -2.26
CA ALA A 205 -2.54 16.99 -1.30
C ALA A 205 -1.22 17.61 -1.76
N PRO A 206 -0.49 18.33 -0.90
CA PRO A 206 0.81 18.90 -1.23
C PRO A 206 1.88 17.82 -1.41
N ALA A 207 1.67 16.62 -0.88
CA ALA A 207 2.58 15.47 -1.04
C ALA A 207 1.85 14.25 -1.59
N THR A 208 2.51 13.55 -2.53
CA THR A 208 2.00 12.32 -3.13
C THR A 208 3.11 11.26 -3.12
N ILE A 209 2.82 10.07 -2.58
CA ILE A 209 3.70 8.91 -2.64
C ILE A 209 3.12 7.90 -3.63
N ILE A 210 3.94 7.48 -4.60
CA ILE A 210 3.60 6.41 -5.54
C ILE A 210 4.18 5.10 -5.01
N ALA A 211 3.31 4.20 -4.56
CA ALA A 211 3.64 2.89 -4.00
C ALA A 211 2.89 1.75 -4.71
N THR A 212 2.72 1.88 -6.04
CA THR A 212 1.89 1.01 -6.86
C THR A 212 2.45 -0.38 -7.12
N GLY A 213 3.67 -0.66 -6.65
CA GLY A 213 4.35 -1.93 -6.83
C GLY A 213 4.96 -2.12 -8.22
N GLY A 214 5.21 -3.37 -8.61
CA GLY A 214 5.79 -3.70 -9.89
C GLY A 214 4.79 -3.69 -11.04
N PHE A 215 5.30 -3.68 -12.27
CA PHE A 215 4.52 -3.61 -13.51
C PHE A 215 4.30 -4.99 -14.18
N SER A 216 4.90 -6.05 -13.67
CA SER A 216 4.85 -7.39 -14.30
C SER A 216 3.44 -8.01 -14.37
N GLY A 217 2.53 -7.55 -13.52
CA GLY A 217 1.11 -7.93 -13.57
C GLY A 217 0.23 -7.02 -14.42
N ASN A 218 0.79 -6.01 -15.07
CA ASN A 218 0.05 -5.10 -15.95
C ASN A 218 -0.06 -5.71 -17.34
N LYS A 219 -1.29 -5.76 -17.88
CA LYS A 219 -1.60 -6.27 -19.24
C LYS A 219 -1.58 -5.14 -20.24
#